data_a223c834cd9ee0ad0e145e63dabec22b
#
_entry.id   a223c834cd9ee0ad0e145e63dabec22b
#
_cell.length_a   1.000
_cell.length_b   1.000
_cell.length_c   1.000
_cell.angle_alpha   90.00
_cell.angle_beta   90.00
_cell.angle_gamma   90.00
#
_symmetry.space_group_name_H-M   'P 1'
#
loop_
_entity.id
_entity.type
_entity.pdbx_description
1 polymer ?
#
loop_
_entity_poly.entity_id
_entity_poly.type
_entity_poly.pdbx_seq_one_letter_code
_entity_poly.pdbx_strand_id
1 'polypeptide(L)'
;MSETPILIWGAGAIGGILGAYFARAGHAVHMVDVVEEHVEAMRSSGLRIEGPVEAFTQILPASTPDELTGQYDRIFLCVKAHHTAAALEMLAPHLAPGGYVVSAQNGLNEKVIAARIGAENTVGC
;
A
#
# COMPACT_ATOMS: atom_id res chain seq x y z
N MET A 1 -1.04 -11.87 20.34
CA MET A 1 -0.41 -12.06 19.03
C MET A 1 -0.48 -10.77 18.25
N SER A 2 0.64 -10.29 17.81
CA SER A 2 0.68 -9.08 17.02
C SER A 2 0.47 -9.41 15.55
N GLU A 3 -0.34 -8.62 14.89
CA GLU A 3 -0.52 -8.76 13.46
C GLU A 3 0.38 -7.77 12.73
N THR A 4 0.92 -8.22 11.59
CA THR A 4 1.67 -7.33 10.73
C THR A 4 0.70 -6.31 10.13
N PRO A 5 1.07 -5.04 10.07
CA PRO A 5 0.20 -4.05 9.43
C PRO A 5 -0.07 -4.37 7.97
N ILE A 6 -1.20 -3.90 7.49
CA ILE A 6 -1.48 -3.92 6.06
C ILE A 6 -0.57 -2.87 5.41
N LEU A 7 0.19 -3.26 4.41
CA LEU A 7 1.07 -2.35 3.70
C LEU A 7 0.38 -1.83 2.45
N ILE A 8 0.28 -0.52 2.34
CA ILE A 8 -0.30 0.13 1.14
C ILE A 8 0.86 0.77 0.38
N TRP A 9 1.16 0.26 -0.80
CA TRP A 9 2.24 0.78 -1.63
C TRP A 9 1.68 1.71 -2.69
N GLY A 10 1.94 2.99 -2.54
CA GLY A 10 1.39 4.04 -3.37
C GLY A 10 0.22 4.72 -2.67
N ALA A 11 0.42 5.96 -2.24
CA ALA A 11 -0.55 6.71 -1.45
C ALA A 11 -1.28 7.78 -2.27
N GLY A 12 -1.52 7.49 -3.55
CA GLY A 12 -2.36 8.34 -4.39
C GLY A 12 -3.83 8.20 -4.03
N ALA A 13 -4.72 8.53 -4.97
CA ALA A 13 -6.16 8.56 -4.68
C ALA A 13 -6.69 7.23 -4.12
N ILE A 14 -6.42 6.11 -4.79
CA ILE A 14 -6.94 4.82 -4.37
C ILE A 14 -6.26 4.34 -3.09
N GLY A 15 -4.92 4.35 -3.05
CA GLY A 15 -4.16 3.87 -1.91
C GLY A 15 -4.42 4.69 -0.65
N GLY A 16 -4.51 6.00 -0.81
CA GLY A 16 -4.82 6.90 0.31
C GLY A 16 -6.19 6.61 0.91
N ILE A 17 -7.20 6.43 0.06
CA ILE A 17 -8.55 6.12 0.52
C ILE A 17 -8.57 4.78 1.25
N LEU A 18 -7.97 3.74 0.66
CA LEU A 18 -7.92 2.42 1.29
C LEU A 18 -7.23 2.48 2.65
N GLY A 19 -6.07 3.12 2.71
CA GLY A 19 -5.33 3.22 3.97
C GLY A 19 -6.10 3.95 5.05
N ALA A 20 -6.71 5.07 4.69
CA ALA A 20 -7.48 5.86 5.65
C ALA A 20 -8.68 5.09 6.20
N TYR A 21 -9.42 4.39 5.35
CA TYR A 21 -10.58 3.62 5.80
C TYR A 21 -10.18 2.38 6.59
N PHE A 22 -9.12 1.68 6.20
CA PHE A 22 -8.62 0.55 6.98
C PHE A 22 -8.20 1.00 8.38
N ALA A 23 -7.46 2.11 8.47
CA ALA A 23 -7.03 2.63 9.76
C ALA A 23 -8.21 3.08 10.61
N ARG A 24 -9.17 3.73 9.99
CA ARG A 24 -10.38 4.17 10.69
C ARG A 24 -11.19 2.99 11.22
N ALA A 25 -11.18 1.88 10.50
CA ALA A 25 -11.87 0.66 10.92
C ALA A 25 -11.14 -0.12 12.01
N GLY A 26 -9.96 0.35 12.43
CA GLY A 26 -9.20 -0.27 13.50
C GLY A 26 -8.07 -1.19 13.05
N HIS A 27 -7.80 -1.26 11.75
CA HIS A 27 -6.68 -2.07 11.25
C HIS A 27 -5.38 -1.31 11.34
N ALA A 28 -4.29 -2.01 11.67
CA ALA A 28 -2.96 -1.43 11.59
C ALA A 28 -2.58 -1.30 10.11
N VAL A 29 -2.13 -0.12 9.71
CA VAL A 29 -1.80 0.19 8.32
C VAL A 29 -0.45 0.91 8.28
N HIS A 30 0.35 0.60 7.26
CA HIS A 30 1.58 1.34 6.99
C HIS A 30 1.56 1.76 5.52
N MET A 31 1.76 3.05 5.26
CA MET A 31 1.74 3.60 3.91
C MET A 31 3.15 3.71 3.36
N VAL A 32 3.32 3.48 2.07
CA VAL A 32 4.61 3.70 1.39
C VAL A 32 4.38 4.55 0.16
N ASP A 33 5.20 5.57 -0.01
CA ASP A 33 5.17 6.41 -1.19
C ASP A 33 6.57 6.94 -1.48
N VAL A 34 6.88 7.16 -2.75
CA VAL A 34 8.19 7.68 -3.15
C VAL A 34 8.32 9.19 -2.93
N VAL A 35 7.21 9.88 -2.73
CA VAL A 35 7.20 11.33 -2.52
C VAL A 35 7.34 11.64 -1.04
N GLU A 36 8.52 12.10 -0.64
CA GLU A 36 8.83 12.35 0.77
C GLU A 36 7.88 13.34 1.44
N GLU A 37 7.50 14.38 0.73
CA GLU A 37 6.58 15.39 1.27
C GLU A 37 5.22 14.79 1.60
N HIS A 38 4.74 13.88 0.75
CA HIS A 38 3.47 13.20 0.96
C HIS A 38 3.57 12.25 2.16
N VAL A 39 4.68 11.55 2.29
CA VAL A 39 4.95 10.66 3.43
C VAL A 39 4.93 11.46 4.73
N GLU A 40 5.63 12.60 4.75
CA GLU A 40 5.68 13.43 5.94
C GLU A 40 4.31 14.00 6.29
N ALA A 41 3.54 14.41 5.29
CA ALA A 41 2.19 14.92 5.53
C ALA A 41 1.28 13.87 6.17
N MET A 42 1.35 12.62 5.69
CA MET A 42 0.55 11.53 6.26
C MET A 42 0.92 11.24 7.72
N ARG A 43 2.21 11.32 8.04
CA ARG A 43 2.70 11.02 9.39
C ARG A 43 2.35 12.12 10.40
N SER A 44 2.39 13.36 9.97
CA SER A 44 2.26 14.50 10.89
C SER A 44 0.86 15.11 10.91
N SER A 45 0.32 15.44 9.75
CA SER A 45 -0.98 16.12 9.62
C SER A 45 -2.13 15.16 9.32
N GLY A 46 -1.82 14.02 8.73
CA GLY A 46 -2.83 13.06 8.32
C GLY A 46 -3.30 13.28 6.90
N LEU A 47 -4.04 12.30 6.42
CA LEU A 47 -4.62 12.32 5.08
C LEU A 47 -6.08 12.75 5.19
N ARG A 48 -6.45 13.78 4.45
CA ARG A 48 -7.83 14.28 4.44
C ARG A 48 -8.64 13.52 3.41
N ILE A 49 -9.69 12.87 3.86
CA ILE A 49 -10.64 12.18 2.99
C ILE A 49 -11.88 13.03 2.91
N GLU A 50 -12.30 13.37 1.70
CA GLU A 50 -13.51 14.13 1.45
C GLU A 50 -14.38 13.36 0.48
N GLY A 51 -15.59 13.13 0.87
CA GLY A 51 -16.51 12.39 0.04
C GLY A 51 -17.94 12.84 0.27
N PRO A 52 -18.88 12.35 -0.57
CA PRO A 52 -20.28 12.77 -0.49
C PRO A 52 -20.97 12.32 0.79
N VAL A 53 -20.47 11.26 1.43
CA VAL A 53 -21.10 10.70 2.62
C VAL A 53 -20.47 11.23 3.88
N GLU A 54 -19.14 11.31 3.92
CA GLU A 54 -18.42 11.77 5.09
C GLU A 54 -17.06 12.34 4.73
N ALA A 55 -16.51 13.12 5.65
CA ALA A 55 -15.17 13.67 5.51
C ALA A 55 -14.46 13.49 6.84
N PHE A 56 -13.18 13.12 6.78
CA PHE A 56 -12.37 12.93 7.98
C PHE A 56 -10.89 13.04 7.65
N THR A 57 -10.07 13.21 8.70
CA THR A 57 -8.61 13.24 8.57
C THR A 57 -8.04 12.06 9.36
N GLN A 58 -7.16 11.30 8.74
CA GLN A 58 -6.55 10.12 9.36
C GLN A 58 -5.03 10.25 9.32
N ILE A 59 -4.40 10.23 10.50
CA ILE A 59 -2.94 10.17 10.58
C ILE A 59 -2.54 8.72 10.33
N LEU A 60 -1.53 8.54 9.47
CA LEU A 60 -1.11 7.21 9.02
C LEU A 60 0.40 7.07 9.15
N PRO A 61 0.88 5.97 9.74
CA PRO A 61 2.30 5.65 9.65
C PRO A 61 2.68 5.52 8.18
N ALA A 62 3.79 6.12 7.81
CA ALA A 62 4.21 6.15 6.41
C ALA A 62 5.72 6.19 6.29
N SER A 63 6.25 5.66 5.19
CA SER A 63 7.68 5.63 4.89
C SER A 63 7.90 5.76 3.40
N THR A 64 9.08 6.24 3.02
CA THR A 64 9.56 6.05 1.66
C THR A 64 10.05 4.61 1.52
N PRO A 65 10.21 4.08 0.29
CA PRO A 65 10.66 2.70 0.13
C PRO A 65 11.98 2.37 0.82
N ASP A 66 12.92 3.29 0.82
CA ASP A 66 14.24 3.06 1.44
C ASP A 66 14.20 3.15 2.97
N GLU A 67 13.18 3.76 3.54
CA GLU A 67 12.99 3.80 4.99
C GLU A 67 12.26 2.56 5.51
N LEU A 68 11.57 1.84 4.63
CA LEU A 68 10.72 0.72 5.04
C LEU A 68 11.55 -0.45 5.55
N THR A 69 11.12 -1.04 6.66
CA THR A 69 11.76 -2.21 7.24
C THR A 69 10.74 -3.32 7.46
N GLY A 70 11.24 -4.56 7.58
CA GLY A 70 10.40 -5.70 7.89
C GLY A 70 9.73 -6.33 6.69
N GLN A 71 8.90 -7.32 6.98
CA GLN A 71 8.15 -8.05 5.97
C GLN A 71 6.66 -7.99 6.29
N TYR A 72 5.84 -8.04 5.26
CA TYR A 72 4.40 -7.87 5.37
C TYR A 72 3.70 -8.97 4.58
N ASP A 73 2.64 -9.53 5.15
CA ASP A 73 1.90 -10.61 4.50
C ASP A 73 0.73 -10.10 3.66
N ARG A 74 0.33 -8.84 3.83
CA ARG A 74 -0.75 -8.24 3.04
C ARG A 74 -0.27 -6.91 2.48
N ILE A 75 -0.03 -6.88 1.17
CA ILE A 75 0.45 -5.68 0.49
C ILE A 75 -0.56 -5.28 -0.59
N PHE A 76 -1.06 -4.06 -0.53
CA PHE A 76 -1.93 -3.51 -1.57
C PHE A 76 -1.08 -2.64 -2.49
N LEU A 77 -1.01 -2.99 -3.75
CA LEU A 77 -0.23 -2.25 -4.74
C LEU A 77 -1.15 -1.29 -5.48
N CYS A 78 -0.99 0.00 -5.22
CA CYS A 78 -1.87 1.07 -5.68
C CYS A 78 -1.15 2.14 -6.49
N VAL A 79 0.00 1.83 -7.05
CA VAL A 79 0.71 2.76 -7.94
C VAL A 79 0.08 2.75 -9.33
N LYS A 80 0.39 3.77 -10.12
CA LYS A 80 -0.05 3.79 -11.51
C LYS A 80 0.61 2.65 -12.28
N ALA A 81 -0.06 2.16 -13.33
CA ALA A 81 0.37 0.98 -14.07
C ALA A 81 1.83 1.05 -14.53
N HIS A 82 2.27 2.20 -15.02
CA HIS A 82 3.64 2.34 -15.54
C HIS A 82 4.71 2.35 -14.45
N HIS A 83 4.32 2.39 -13.17
CA HIS A 83 5.22 2.30 -12.04
C HIS A 83 5.27 0.90 -11.42
N THR A 84 4.46 -0.03 -11.93
CA THR A 84 4.30 -1.35 -11.31
C THR A 84 5.62 -2.13 -11.24
N ALA A 85 6.39 -2.18 -12.32
CA ALA A 85 7.63 -2.95 -12.34
C ALA A 85 8.63 -2.42 -11.31
N ALA A 86 8.81 -1.10 -11.25
CA ALA A 86 9.73 -0.49 -10.29
C ALA A 86 9.27 -0.73 -8.85
N ALA A 87 7.97 -0.60 -8.59
CA ALA A 87 7.42 -0.85 -7.27
C ALA A 87 7.64 -2.29 -6.84
N LEU A 88 7.43 -3.25 -7.74
CA LEU A 88 7.63 -4.67 -7.44
C LEU A 88 9.06 -4.98 -7.03
N GLU A 89 10.05 -4.37 -7.69
CA GLU A 89 11.44 -4.58 -7.32
C GLU A 89 11.73 -4.08 -5.91
N MET A 90 11.09 -2.97 -5.51
CA MET A 90 11.28 -2.41 -4.18
C MET A 90 10.50 -3.16 -3.11
N LEU A 91 9.29 -3.63 -3.42
CA LEU A 91 8.44 -4.28 -2.40
C LEU A 91 8.75 -5.76 -2.20
N ALA A 92 9.31 -6.43 -3.22
CA ALA A 92 9.53 -7.87 -3.15
C ALA A 92 10.27 -8.34 -1.89
N PRO A 93 11.35 -7.66 -1.44
CA PRO A 93 12.02 -8.07 -0.20
C PRO A 93 11.15 -7.92 1.04
N HIS A 94 10.08 -7.15 0.96
CA HIS A 94 9.18 -6.91 2.08
C HIS A 94 7.94 -7.81 2.07
N LEU A 95 7.82 -8.69 1.08
CA LEU A 95 6.72 -9.65 1.04
C LEU A 95 7.11 -10.86 1.90
N ALA A 96 6.32 -11.11 2.93
CA ALA A 96 6.57 -12.22 3.84
C ALA A 96 6.29 -13.57 3.16
N PRO A 97 6.97 -14.65 3.58
CA PRO A 97 6.64 -15.99 3.08
C PRO A 97 5.16 -16.30 3.34
N GLY A 98 4.48 -16.75 2.30
CA GLY A 98 3.03 -17.01 2.39
C GLY A 98 2.16 -15.77 2.26
N GLY A 99 2.78 -14.60 2.13
CA GLY A 99 2.04 -13.36 1.94
C GLY A 99 1.56 -13.18 0.51
N TYR A 100 0.80 -12.11 0.29
CA TYR A 100 0.27 -11.84 -1.04
C TYR A 100 0.20 -10.34 -1.32
N VAL A 101 0.19 -10.00 -2.61
CA VAL A 101 0.01 -8.64 -3.10
C VAL A 101 -1.34 -8.54 -3.77
N VAL A 102 -2.16 -7.59 -3.31
CA VAL A 102 -3.45 -7.29 -3.93
C VAL A 102 -3.23 -6.15 -4.91
N SER A 103 -3.54 -6.41 -6.18
CA SER A 103 -3.45 -5.36 -7.18
C SER A 103 -4.75 -4.55 -7.21
N ALA A 104 -4.63 -3.26 -6.96
CA ALA A 104 -5.76 -2.34 -7.10
C ALA A 104 -5.73 -1.64 -8.46
N GLN A 105 -5.13 -2.29 -9.44
CA GLN A 105 -4.94 -1.79 -10.80
C GLN A 105 -5.73 -2.66 -11.78
N ASN A 106 -5.75 -2.25 -13.05
CA ASN A 106 -6.41 -3.04 -14.09
C ASN A 106 -5.72 -4.38 -14.31
N GLY A 107 -6.48 -5.36 -14.78
CA GLY A 107 -6.11 -6.75 -14.86
C GLY A 107 -4.81 -7.10 -15.56
N LEU A 108 -4.37 -6.30 -16.52
CA LEU A 108 -3.12 -6.60 -17.22
C LEU A 108 -1.90 -6.56 -16.30
N ASN A 109 -1.96 -5.77 -15.23
CA ASN A 109 -0.85 -5.67 -14.30
C ASN A 109 -0.71 -6.89 -13.41
N GLU A 110 -1.76 -7.68 -13.26
CA GLU A 110 -1.69 -8.90 -12.47
C GLU A 110 -0.68 -9.89 -13.07
N LYS A 111 -0.56 -9.92 -14.39
CA LYS A 111 0.42 -10.80 -15.04
C LYS A 111 1.86 -10.36 -14.76
N VAL A 112 2.09 -9.05 -14.75
CA VAL A 112 3.41 -8.49 -14.42
C VAL A 112 3.76 -8.83 -12.97
N ILE A 113 2.81 -8.65 -12.07
CA ILE A 113 3.00 -8.95 -10.64
C ILE A 113 3.26 -10.44 -10.46
N ALA A 114 2.43 -11.30 -11.05
CA ALA A 114 2.58 -12.75 -10.93
C ALA A 114 3.91 -13.24 -11.48
N ALA A 115 4.40 -12.63 -12.55
CA ALA A 115 5.69 -13.00 -13.12
C ALA A 115 6.85 -12.71 -12.16
N ARG A 116 6.70 -11.70 -11.29
CA ARG A 116 7.76 -11.32 -10.36
C ARG A 116 7.71 -12.07 -9.04
N ILE A 117 6.52 -12.29 -8.49
CA ILE A 117 6.35 -12.86 -7.15
C ILE A 117 5.58 -14.17 -7.12
N GLY A 118 5.08 -14.63 -8.25
CA GLY A 118 4.32 -15.87 -8.35
C GLY A 118 2.81 -15.64 -8.35
N ALA A 119 2.10 -16.47 -9.10
CA ALA A 119 0.64 -16.34 -9.22
C ALA A 119 -0.07 -16.60 -7.88
N GLU A 120 0.47 -17.51 -7.08
CA GLU A 120 -0.09 -17.84 -5.76
C GLU A 120 0.04 -16.69 -4.75
N ASN A 121 0.92 -15.74 -5.01
CA ASN A 121 1.12 -14.59 -4.15
C ASN A 121 0.47 -13.31 -4.71
N THR A 122 -0.33 -13.45 -5.76
CA THR A 122 -0.94 -12.32 -6.45
C THR A 122 -2.46 -12.43 -6.41
N VAL A 123 -3.12 -11.35 -5.98
CA VAL A 123 -4.58 -11.28 -5.91
C VAL A 123 -5.04 -10.11 -6.77
N GLY A 124 -5.97 -10.36 -7.68
CA GLY A 124 -6.61 -9.32 -8.47
C GLY A 124 -7.76 -8.67 -7.72
N CYS A 125 -7.99 -7.41 -8.03
CA CYS A 125 -9.09 -6.67 -7.40
C CYS A 125 -10.11 -6.23 -8.44
#